data_2c0d7523f6eaa74ff3ed7029b3b4d38f
#
_entry.id   2c0d7523f6eaa74ff3ed7029b3b4d38f
#
_cell.length_a   1.000
_cell.length_b   1.000
_cell.length_c   1.000
_cell.angle_alpha   90.00
_cell.angle_beta   90.00
_cell.angle_gamma   90.00
#
_symmetry.space_group_name_H-M   'P 1'
#
loop_
_entity.id
_entity.type
_entity.pdbx_description
1 polymer ?
#
loop_
_entity_poly.entity_id
_entity_poly.type
_entity_poly.pdbx_seq_one_letter_code
_entity_poly.pdbx_strand_id
1 'polypeptide(L)'
;FHGTDAIVRMGSGVFTGCRLEKVEIDFMDGNKSCLKEILTEIRYQIIATLRYQGTETKILFPEYYADAVENTPARIVETHYYGSGGEYRECFYRRELDYGKYDRLFALSEARDSEEAIFSVALTRLRYPWKLEDAAKLRYENYVKAHMEGIGESCIHAVKERREIAAGDPQE
;
A
#
# COMPACT_ATOMS: atom_id res chain seq x y z
N PHE A 1 12.77 -8.39 -8.62
CA PHE A 1 12.66 -9.86 -8.59
C PHE A 1 12.20 -10.37 -9.95
N HIS A 2 13.00 -11.23 -10.60
CA HIS A 2 12.68 -11.86 -11.87
C HIS A 2 12.31 -13.33 -11.64
N GLY A 3 11.32 -13.86 -12.41
CA GLY A 3 10.94 -15.27 -12.35
C GLY A 3 10.40 -15.71 -10.99
N THR A 4 9.65 -14.84 -10.31
CA THR A 4 9.15 -15.08 -8.94
C THR A 4 8.08 -16.16 -8.86
N ASP A 5 7.51 -16.55 -9.96
CA ASP A 5 6.62 -17.72 -10.12
C ASP A 5 7.31 -19.04 -9.75
N ALA A 6 8.64 -19.13 -9.98
CA ALA A 6 9.46 -20.27 -9.57
C ALA A 6 9.79 -20.29 -8.06
N ILE A 7 9.62 -19.17 -7.34
CA ILE A 7 9.86 -19.12 -5.90
C ILE A 7 8.66 -19.74 -5.17
N VAL A 8 8.85 -20.95 -4.67
CA VAL A 8 7.79 -21.72 -4.00
C VAL A 8 7.61 -21.31 -2.54
N ARG A 9 8.69 -20.91 -1.87
CA ARG A 9 8.68 -20.50 -0.45
C ARG A 9 9.75 -19.44 -0.20
N MET A 10 9.37 -18.44 0.61
CA MET A 10 10.31 -17.54 1.27
C MET A 10 10.34 -17.88 2.76
N GLY A 11 11.51 -17.82 3.38
CA GLY A 11 11.63 -17.95 4.82
C GLY A 11 10.93 -16.78 5.52
N SER A 12 10.43 -17.00 6.74
CA SER A 12 9.96 -15.89 7.58
C SER A 12 11.13 -15.05 8.08
N GLY A 13 10.93 -13.75 8.24
CA GLY A 13 11.93 -12.85 8.77
C GLY A 13 12.95 -12.30 7.75
N VAL A 14 12.83 -12.64 6.47
CA VAL A 14 13.76 -12.18 5.41
C VAL A 14 13.81 -10.66 5.31
N PHE A 15 12.67 -10.00 5.54
CA PHE A 15 12.54 -8.53 5.48
C PHE A 15 12.27 -7.90 6.85
N THR A 16 12.42 -8.65 7.94
CA THR A 16 12.24 -8.12 9.29
C THR A 16 13.16 -6.94 9.55
N GLY A 17 12.59 -5.81 9.95
CA GLY A 17 13.34 -4.57 10.17
C GLY A 17 13.72 -3.79 8.90
N CYS A 18 13.41 -4.31 7.71
CA CYS A 18 13.61 -3.56 6.47
C CYS A 18 12.51 -2.51 6.28
N ARG A 19 12.90 -1.29 5.93
CA ARG A 19 11.99 -0.23 5.50
C ARG A 19 11.95 -0.18 3.98
N LEU A 20 11.28 -1.17 3.37
CA LEU A 20 11.09 -1.20 1.93
C LEU A 20 9.91 -0.30 1.54
N GLU A 21 10.17 0.68 0.68
CA GLU A 21 9.16 1.58 0.13
C GLU A 21 8.69 1.14 -1.26
N LYS A 22 9.51 0.35 -1.95
CA LYS A 22 9.24 -0.11 -3.32
C LYS A 22 9.66 -1.56 -3.49
N VAL A 23 8.89 -2.29 -4.27
CA VAL A 23 9.23 -3.64 -4.74
C VAL A 23 8.88 -3.76 -6.22
N GLU A 24 9.73 -4.42 -6.99
CA GLU A 24 9.52 -4.67 -8.40
C GLU A 24 9.48 -6.18 -8.63
N ILE A 25 8.44 -6.63 -9.31
CA ILE A 25 8.20 -8.04 -9.64
C ILE A 25 8.04 -8.17 -11.15
N ASP A 26 8.90 -8.96 -11.77
CA ASP A 26 8.78 -9.32 -13.19
C ASP A 26 8.21 -10.74 -13.29
N PHE A 27 7.06 -10.87 -13.92
CA PHE A 27 6.42 -12.15 -14.16
C PHE A 27 6.95 -12.73 -15.47
N MET A 28 7.60 -13.88 -15.39
CA MET A 28 8.10 -14.59 -16.56
C MET A 28 6.98 -15.41 -17.20
N ASP A 29 6.18 -16.08 -16.39
CA ASP A 29 5.04 -16.87 -16.82
C ASP A 29 3.93 -16.82 -15.74
N GLY A 30 2.69 -16.62 -16.17
CA GLY A 30 1.54 -16.53 -15.28
C GLY A 30 1.48 -15.26 -14.43
N ASN A 31 0.77 -15.31 -13.30
CA ASN A 31 0.48 -14.18 -12.41
C ASN A 31 0.86 -14.46 -10.94
N LYS A 32 1.52 -15.58 -10.66
CA LYS A 32 1.94 -15.96 -9.32
C LYS A 32 3.28 -15.32 -8.98
N SER A 33 3.43 -14.88 -7.75
CA SER A 33 4.69 -14.30 -7.27
C SER A 33 4.89 -14.50 -5.77
N CYS A 34 6.05 -14.12 -5.27
CA CYS A 34 6.33 -14.03 -3.84
C CYS A 34 5.91 -12.68 -3.22
N LEU A 35 5.10 -11.89 -3.92
CA LEU A 35 4.68 -10.57 -3.44
C LEU A 35 3.94 -10.64 -2.11
N LYS A 36 3.05 -11.65 -1.95
CA LYS A 36 2.30 -11.82 -0.69
C LYS A 36 3.25 -12.02 0.48
N GLU A 37 4.24 -12.89 0.33
CA GLU A 37 5.22 -13.22 1.35
C GLU A 37 6.05 -11.97 1.73
N ILE A 38 6.48 -11.17 0.76
CA ILE A 38 7.18 -9.91 1.00
C ILE A 38 6.30 -8.95 1.80
N LEU A 39 5.05 -8.75 1.36
CA LEU A 39 4.11 -7.81 1.97
C LEU A 39 3.70 -8.21 3.39
N THR A 40 3.69 -9.49 3.72
CA THR A 40 3.37 -9.97 5.08
C THR A 40 4.37 -9.47 6.12
N GLU A 41 5.61 -9.23 5.72
CA GLU A 41 6.67 -8.76 6.62
C GLU A 41 6.84 -7.24 6.63
N ILE A 42 6.28 -6.53 5.64
CA ILE A 42 6.40 -5.08 5.50
C ILE A 42 5.11 -4.41 5.93
N ARG A 43 5.15 -3.67 7.04
CA ARG A 43 3.98 -2.94 7.58
C ARG A 43 3.86 -1.51 7.07
N TYR A 44 4.97 -0.92 6.63
CA TYR A 44 5.01 0.44 6.07
C TYR A 44 4.32 0.49 4.72
N GLN A 45 3.94 1.70 4.30
CA GLN A 45 3.45 1.91 2.94
C GLN A 45 4.48 1.44 1.91
N ILE A 46 4.03 0.69 0.91
CA ILE A 46 4.89 0.15 -0.13
C ILE A 46 4.20 0.19 -1.50
N ILE A 47 4.96 0.54 -2.53
CA ILE A 47 4.51 0.51 -3.92
C ILE A 47 5.11 -0.73 -4.59
N ALA A 48 4.24 -1.60 -5.11
CA ALA A 48 4.63 -2.73 -5.93
C ALA A 48 4.50 -2.37 -7.41
N THR A 49 5.61 -2.47 -8.14
CA THR A 49 5.64 -2.39 -9.61
C THR A 49 5.63 -3.81 -10.16
N LEU A 50 4.58 -4.13 -10.91
CA LEU A 50 4.33 -5.47 -11.44
C LEU A 50 4.43 -5.42 -12.96
N ARG A 51 5.30 -6.25 -13.55
CA ARG A 51 5.52 -6.33 -15.00
C ARG A 51 5.06 -7.67 -15.52
N TYR A 52 4.01 -7.65 -16.32
CA TYR A 52 3.41 -8.80 -16.98
C TYR A 52 3.72 -8.76 -18.48
N GLN A 53 4.67 -9.53 -18.96
CA GLN A 53 4.97 -9.69 -20.39
C GLN A 53 4.99 -8.35 -21.16
N GLY A 54 5.69 -7.36 -20.61
CA GLY A 54 5.83 -6.02 -21.24
C GLY A 54 4.78 -4.99 -20.80
N THR A 55 3.76 -5.37 -20.04
CA THR A 55 2.83 -4.43 -19.42
C THR A 55 3.25 -4.14 -17.99
N GLU A 56 3.46 -2.87 -17.65
CA GLU A 56 3.77 -2.43 -16.31
C GLU A 56 2.52 -1.87 -15.62
N THR A 57 2.29 -2.29 -14.40
CA THR A 57 1.29 -1.69 -13.51
C THR A 57 1.90 -1.44 -12.13
N LYS A 58 1.32 -0.49 -11.40
CA LYS A 58 1.72 -0.20 -10.01
C LYS A 58 0.51 -0.28 -9.10
N ILE A 59 0.77 -0.77 -7.90
CA ILE A 59 -0.23 -0.87 -6.86
C ILE A 59 0.39 -0.46 -5.52
N LEU A 60 -0.34 0.33 -4.74
CA LEU A 60 0.10 0.84 -3.45
C LEU A 60 -0.56 0.04 -2.34
N PHE A 61 0.23 -0.44 -1.40
CA PHE A 61 -0.28 -1.04 -0.16
C PHE A 61 -0.09 -0.05 0.98
N PRO A 62 -1.17 0.45 1.59
CA PRO A 62 -1.09 1.38 2.71
C PRO A 62 -0.35 0.79 3.89
N GLU A 63 0.12 1.64 4.78
CA GLU A 63 0.68 1.19 6.05
C GLU A 63 -0.41 0.69 7.01
N TYR A 64 0.01 -0.13 7.95
CA TYR A 64 -0.77 -0.51 9.10
C TYR A 64 0.14 -0.81 10.27
N TYR A 65 -0.37 -0.73 11.45
CA TYR A 65 0.33 -1.19 12.64
C TYR A 65 -0.62 -1.94 13.56
N ALA A 66 -0.04 -2.74 14.42
CA ALA A 66 -0.75 -3.57 15.35
C ALA A 66 -0.13 -3.37 16.74
N ASP A 67 -0.96 -3.04 17.72
CA ASP A 67 -0.59 -2.96 19.10
C ASP A 67 -1.13 -4.17 19.86
N ALA A 68 -0.26 -4.79 20.64
CA ALA A 68 -0.67 -5.82 21.59
C ALA A 68 -1.04 -5.15 22.92
N VAL A 69 -2.30 -5.22 23.28
CA VAL A 69 -2.80 -4.69 24.57
C VAL A 69 -3.07 -5.85 25.50
N GLU A 70 -2.35 -5.88 26.62
CA GLU A 70 -2.63 -6.86 27.70
C GLU A 70 -3.80 -6.37 28.53
N ASN A 71 -4.89 -7.14 28.51
CA ASN A 71 -6.03 -6.87 29.37
C ASN A 71 -5.81 -7.56 30.73
N THR A 72 -5.37 -6.81 31.73
CA THR A 72 -5.32 -7.22 33.13
C THR A 72 -6.66 -6.88 33.80
N PRO A 73 -7.33 -7.79 34.50
CA PRO A 73 -6.84 -9.00 35.17
C PRO A 73 -6.95 -10.32 34.38
N ALA A 74 -7.57 -10.32 33.22
CA ALA A 74 -7.87 -11.56 32.48
C ALA A 74 -6.65 -12.22 31.84
N ARG A 75 -5.49 -11.54 31.76
CA ARG A 75 -4.26 -11.97 31.08
C ARG A 75 -4.50 -12.35 29.60
N ILE A 76 -5.46 -11.70 28.96
CA ILE A 76 -5.74 -11.86 27.53
C ILE A 76 -4.94 -10.78 26.80
N VAL A 77 -4.16 -11.19 25.81
CA VAL A 77 -3.49 -10.26 24.89
C VAL A 77 -4.40 -10.09 23.68
N GLU A 78 -4.88 -8.87 23.49
CA GLU A 78 -5.66 -8.49 22.32
C GLU A 78 -4.77 -7.71 21.36
N THR A 79 -4.86 -8.02 20.07
CA THR A 79 -4.15 -7.27 19.04
C THR A 79 -5.10 -6.29 18.38
N HIS A 80 -4.80 -5.01 18.51
CA HIS A 80 -5.53 -3.93 17.86
C HIS A 80 -4.81 -3.54 16.58
N TYR A 81 -5.54 -3.57 15.45
CA TYR A 81 -5.02 -3.18 14.16
C TYR A 81 -5.51 -1.78 13.79
N TYR A 82 -4.58 -0.94 13.33
CA TYR A 82 -4.83 0.43 12.90
C TYR A 82 -4.44 0.57 11.42
N GLY A 83 -5.31 1.25 10.66
CA GLY A 83 -5.20 1.34 9.21
C GLY A 83 -5.79 0.13 8.49
N SER A 84 -5.98 0.25 7.18
CA SER A 84 -6.52 -0.81 6.31
C SER A 84 -5.45 -1.65 5.62
N GLY A 85 -4.20 -1.30 5.81
CA GLY A 85 -3.09 -1.91 5.08
C GLY A 85 -2.92 -3.41 5.30
N GLY A 86 -3.36 -3.92 6.46
CA GLY A 86 -3.36 -5.36 6.74
C GLY A 86 -4.31 -6.12 5.82
N GLU A 87 -5.54 -5.64 5.65
CA GLU A 87 -6.54 -6.22 4.77
C GLU A 87 -6.13 -6.16 3.30
N TYR A 88 -5.47 -5.07 2.86
CA TYR A 88 -4.92 -4.98 1.51
C TYR A 88 -3.87 -6.05 1.23
N ARG A 89 -3.07 -6.44 2.23
CA ARG A 89 -2.05 -7.50 2.10
C ARG A 89 -2.64 -8.90 2.01
N GLU A 90 -3.92 -9.06 2.35
CA GLU A 90 -4.67 -10.31 2.21
C GLU A 90 -5.47 -10.39 0.89
N CYS A 91 -5.27 -9.43 -0.05
CA CYS A 91 -5.89 -9.44 -1.37
C CYS A 91 -5.18 -10.38 -2.34
N PHE A 92 -4.99 -11.63 -1.93
CA PHE A 92 -4.36 -12.65 -2.77
C PHE A 92 -5.19 -13.93 -2.80
N TYR A 93 -5.22 -14.55 -3.98
CA TYR A 93 -5.74 -15.89 -4.16
C TYR A 93 -4.66 -16.75 -4.80
N ARG A 94 -4.22 -17.83 -4.12
CA ARG A 94 -3.18 -18.73 -4.60
C ARG A 94 -1.92 -18.02 -5.12
N ARG A 95 -1.43 -16.99 -4.41
CA ARG A 95 -0.27 -16.15 -4.74
C ARG A 95 -0.49 -15.19 -5.92
N GLU A 96 -1.70 -15.08 -6.45
CA GLU A 96 -2.06 -14.05 -7.41
C GLU A 96 -2.75 -12.89 -6.70
N LEU A 97 -2.45 -11.65 -7.10
CA LEU A 97 -3.13 -10.48 -6.58
C LEU A 97 -4.56 -10.41 -7.12
N ASP A 98 -5.53 -10.38 -6.21
CA ASP A 98 -6.96 -10.17 -6.51
C ASP A 98 -7.27 -8.68 -6.52
N TYR A 99 -7.23 -8.09 -7.72
CA TYR A 99 -7.51 -6.66 -7.92
C TYR A 99 -8.94 -6.28 -7.55
N GLY A 100 -9.91 -7.15 -7.82
CA GLY A 100 -11.30 -6.90 -7.46
C GLY A 100 -11.52 -6.85 -5.95
N LYS A 101 -10.88 -7.77 -5.20
CA LYS A 101 -10.88 -7.73 -3.73
C LYS A 101 -10.19 -6.47 -3.22
N TYR A 102 -9.05 -6.11 -3.81
CA TYR A 102 -8.30 -4.89 -3.48
C TYR A 102 -9.18 -3.64 -3.65
N ASP A 103 -9.83 -3.49 -4.80
CA ASP A 103 -10.64 -2.31 -5.10
C ASP A 103 -11.91 -2.22 -4.21
N ARG A 104 -12.45 -3.35 -3.74
CA ARG A 104 -13.56 -3.37 -2.77
C ARG A 104 -13.19 -2.86 -1.38
N LEU A 105 -11.92 -2.96 -0.98
CA LEU A 105 -11.45 -2.47 0.32
C LEU A 105 -11.41 -0.94 0.41
N PHE A 106 -11.53 -0.23 -0.70
CA PHE A 106 -11.46 1.22 -0.71
C PHE A 106 -12.46 1.89 0.25
N ALA A 107 -13.69 1.37 0.32
CA ALA A 107 -14.70 1.87 1.26
C ALA A 107 -14.32 1.66 2.74
N LEU A 108 -13.53 0.61 3.04
CA LEU A 108 -13.00 0.39 4.39
C LEU A 108 -11.89 1.38 4.71
N SER A 109 -11.04 1.68 3.72
CA SER A 109 -9.95 2.66 3.85
C SER A 109 -10.50 4.05 4.15
N GLU A 110 -11.56 4.47 3.49
CA GLU A 110 -12.23 5.76 3.75
C GLU A 110 -12.64 5.94 5.22
N ALA A 111 -12.85 4.85 5.95
CA ALA A 111 -13.23 4.88 7.36
C ALA A 111 -12.05 4.77 8.34
N ARG A 112 -10.88 4.32 7.89
CA ARG A 112 -9.78 3.92 8.79
C ARG A 112 -8.44 4.61 8.52
N ASP A 113 -8.20 5.04 7.30
CA ASP A 113 -6.92 5.59 6.90
C ASP A 113 -6.96 7.13 6.83
N SER A 114 -5.79 7.75 6.77
CA SER A 114 -5.69 9.18 6.52
C SER A 114 -6.12 9.53 5.09
N GLU A 115 -6.65 10.73 4.90
CA GLU A 115 -7.04 11.23 3.58
C GLU A 115 -5.90 11.14 2.57
N GLU A 116 -4.67 11.41 2.99
CA GLU A 116 -3.47 11.33 2.14
C GLU A 116 -3.20 9.90 1.68
N ALA A 117 -3.33 8.91 2.57
CA ALA A 117 -3.14 7.50 2.23
C ALA A 117 -4.19 7.03 1.23
N ILE A 118 -5.47 7.35 1.47
CA ILE A 118 -6.60 6.99 0.60
C ILE A 118 -6.46 7.66 -0.77
N PHE A 119 -6.11 8.95 -0.80
CA PHE A 119 -5.87 9.68 -2.03
C PHE A 119 -4.74 9.06 -2.86
N SER A 120 -3.66 8.64 -2.20
CA SER A 120 -2.53 7.95 -2.84
C SER A 120 -2.93 6.61 -3.44
N VAL A 121 -3.79 5.83 -2.75
CA VAL A 121 -4.38 4.59 -3.27
C VAL A 121 -5.20 4.88 -4.53
N ALA A 122 -6.13 5.83 -4.45
CA ALA A 122 -7.02 6.19 -5.56
C ALA A 122 -6.24 6.67 -6.79
N LEU A 123 -5.29 7.58 -6.60
CA LEU A 123 -4.43 8.09 -7.69
C LEU A 123 -3.60 6.97 -8.33
N THR A 124 -3.03 6.08 -7.52
CA THR A 124 -2.22 4.97 -8.04
C THR A 124 -3.08 4.04 -8.89
N ARG A 125 -4.30 3.70 -8.44
CA ARG A 125 -5.21 2.85 -9.20
C ARG A 125 -5.73 3.51 -10.48
N LEU A 126 -6.02 4.80 -10.45
CA LEU A 126 -6.43 5.55 -11.65
C LEU A 126 -5.29 5.71 -12.67
N ARG A 127 -4.06 5.89 -12.18
CA ARG A 127 -2.87 6.03 -13.05
C ARG A 127 -2.45 4.70 -13.68
N TYR A 128 -2.68 3.59 -12.99
CA TYR A 128 -2.32 2.24 -13.42
C TYR A 128 -3.55 1.31 -13.36
N PRO A 129 -4.53 1.47 -14.29
CA PRO A 129 -5.86 0.85 -14.21
C PRO A 129 -5.87 -0.62 -14.65
N TRP A 130 -4.83 -1.38 -14.35
CA TRP A 130 -4.79 -2.80 -14.68
C TRP A 130 -5.90 -3.58 -13.97
N LYS A 131 -6.74 -4.28 -14.74
CA LYS A 131 -7.92 -5.01 -14.24
C LYS A 131 -8.83 -4.15 -13.32
N LEU A 132 -8.94 -2.87 -13.60
CA LEU A 132 -9.79 -1.95 -12.86
C LEU A 132 -11.20 -1.94 -13.47
N GLU A 133 -12.20 -2.33 -12.68
CA GLU A 133 -13.60 -2.31 -13.08
C GLU A 133 -14.16 -0.88 -13.08
N ASP A 134 -15.10 -0.60 -13.99
CA ASP A 134 -15.69 0.75 -14.16
C ASP A 134 -16.32 1.30 -12.88
N ALA A 135 -16.98 0.45 -12.10
CA ALA A 135 -17.59 0.86 -10.83
C ALA A 135 -16.55 1.30 -9.79
N ALA A 136 -15.43 0.60 -9.70
CA ALA A 136 -14.33 0.96 -8.83
C ALA A 136 -13.63 2.22 -9.32
N LYS A 137 -13.40 2.33 -10.65
CA LYS A 137 -12.82 3.51 -11.28
C LYS A 137 -13.64 4.76 -10.97
N LEU A 138 -14.96 4.70 -11.14
CA LEU A 138 -15.84 5.82 -10.82
C LEU A 138 -15.76 6.25 -9.36
N ARG A 139 -15.64 5.28 -8.44
CA ARG A 139 -15.47 5.58 -7.00
C ARG A 139 -14.17 6.32 -6.74
N TYR A 140 -13.06 5.85 -7.29
CA TYR A 140 -11.77 6.53 -7.17
C TYR A 140 -11.79 7.94 -7.77
N GLU A 141 -12.39 8.12 -8.95
CA GLU A 141 -12.53 9.42 -9.60
C GLU A 141 -13.34 10.41 -8.74
N ASN A 142 -14.45 9.95 -8.17
CA ASN A 142 -15.28 10.78 -7.30
C ASN A 142 -14.53 11.18 -6.04
N TYR A 143 -13.81 10.24 -5.42
CA TYR A 143 -13.02 10.53 -4.23
C TYR A 143 -11.92 11.57 -4.53
N VAL A 144 -11.15 11.36 -5.60
CA VAL A 144 -10.07 12.29 -6.00
C VAL A 144 -10.64 13.68 -6.28
N LYS A 145 -11.75 13.80 -7.01
CA LYS A 145 -12.39 15.09 -7.30
C LYS A 145 -12.83 15.81 -6.02
N ALA A 146 -13.38 15.10 -5.06
CA ALA A 146 -13.87 15.68 -3.81
C ALA A 146 -12.74 16.19 -2.90
N HIS A 147 -11.54 15.59 -2.96
CA HIS A 147 -10.45 15.88 -2.02
C HIS A 147 -9.24 16.58 -2.66
N MET A 148 -9.29 16.88 -3.97
CA MET A 148 -8.17 17.49 -4.69
C MET A 148 -7.73 18.84 -4.12
N GLU A 149 -8.67 19.68 -3.71
CA GLU A 149 -8.37 21.03 -3.22
C GLU A 149 -7.67 20.97 -1.86
N GLY A 150 -8.20 20.22 -0.91
CA GLY A 150 -7.62 20.11 0.44
C GLY A 150 -6.23 19.47 0.47
N ILE A 151 -6.00 18.43 -0.33
CA ILE A 151 -4.70 17.76 -0.41
C ILE A 151 -3.69 18.62 -1.15
N GLY A 152 -4.13 19.36 -2.18
CA GLY A 152 -3.29 20.31 -2.89
C GLY A 152 -2.72 21.39 -1.95
N GLU A 153 -3.51 21.94 -1.06
CA GLU A 153 -3.08 22.89 -0.05
C GLU A 153 -2.11 22.29 0.97
N SER A 154 -2.39 21.07 1.45
CA SER A 154 -1.52 20.35 2.39
C SER A 154 -0.15 20.03 1.77
N CYS A 155 -0.12 19.60 0.52
CA CYS A 155 1.13 19.35 -0.20
C CYS A 155 1.94 20.63 -0.42
N ILE A 156 1.30 21.75 -0.74
CA ILE A 156 1.96 23.06 -0.89
C ILE A 156 2.54 23.52 0.44
N HIS A 157 1.82 23.33 1.54
CA HIS A 157 2.28 23.69 2.88
C HIS A 157 3.51 22.87 3.27
N ALA A 158 3.48 21.56 3.10
CA ALA A 158 4.61 20.67 3.40
C ALA A 158 5.87 20.98 2.56
N VAL A 159 5.69 21.39 1.30
CA VAL A 159 6.82 21.81 0.44
C VAL A 159 7.41 23.14 0.91
N LYS A 160 6.58 24.06 1.37
CA LYS A 160 7.04 25.35 1.92
C LYS A 160 7.82 25.15 3.21
N GLU A 161 7.29 24.34 4.16
CA GLU A 161 7.99 24.03 5.41
C GLU A 161 9.36 23.37 5.18
N ARG A 162 9.45 22.40 4.25
CA ARG A 162 10.73 21.77 3.90
C ARG A 162 11.73 22.77 3.30
N ARG A 163 11.27 23.76 2.53
CA ARG A 163 12.12 24.83 1.99
C ARG A 163 12.60 25.79 3.06
N GLU A 164 11.75 26.12 4.02
CA GLU A 164 12.11 26.99 5.14
C GLU A 164 13.13 26.32 6.07
N ILE A 165 12.95 25.04 6.37
CA ILE A 165 13.92 24.25 7.15
C ILE A 165 15.27 24.16 6.42
N ALA A 166 15.25 23.93 5.11
CA ALA A 166 16.49 23.85 4.31
C ALA A 166 17.19 25.22 4.13
N ALA A 167 16.44 26.32 4.24
CA ALA A 167 16.99 27.69 4.15
C ALA A 167 17.45 28.24 5.51
N GLY A 168 17.05 27.61 6.63
CA GLY A 168 17.29 28.06 8.00
C GLY A 168 18.49 27.39 8.69
N ASP A 169 19.33 26.62 7.97
CA ASP A 169 20.54 26.01 8.54
C ASP A 169 21.77 26.85 8.13
N PRO A 170 22.16 27.89 8.91
CA PRO A 170 23.41 28.57 8.72
C PRO A 170 24.49 27.70 9.35
N GLN A 171 25.39 27.22 8.54
CA GLN A 171 26.62 26.57 8.98
C GLN A 171 27.37 27.50 9.98
N GLU A 172 27.52 27.03 11.20
CA GLU A 172 28.67 27.35 12.04
C GLU A 172 29.62 26.14 12.07
#